data_a467e9df722adffe5dc0458dae4365e3
#
_entry.id   a467e9df722adffe5dc0458dae4365e3
#
_cell.length_a   1.000
_cell.length_b   1.000
_cell.length_c   1.000
_cell.angle_alpha   90.00
_cell.angle_beta   90.00
_cell.angle_gamma   90.00
#
_symmetry.space_group_name_H-M   'P 1'
#
loop_
_entity.id
_entity.type
_entity.pdbx_description
1 polymer ?
#
loop_
_entity_poly.entity_id
_entity_poly.type
_entity_poly.pdbx_seq_one_letter_code
_entity_poly.pdbx_strand_id
1 'polypeptide(L)'
;MNDIEQQELKKENESLKEEIRLLKKKTELLSITQPLNKLSQFLIDRMDAIIFIKDVTNDFRYFMVNQNFCILQNTPHHKIIGKNDYEIFTPDVAEKYRRDDKIAINRKGEYTFQEEICVPGQKKVILQTTKSYVSTSEGNKLLVCIGYDITKAVEKEIKLKNAIKVEQEAHQMMRAIFHELPSAILIKDIEDDYRFYIINKKFEQMCNLPKELLIGKTDYEVFPKDEADKYRRDDTEASRYSEDAPLIINEIVTSPDRDVSTHLQTAKFS
;
A
#
# COMPACT_ATOMS: atom_id res chain seq x y z
N MET A 1 12.77 67.10 -52.41
CA MET A 1 13.00 65.78 -51.86
C MET A 1 13.56 64.95 -53.00
N ASN A 2 14.79 64.46 -52.84
CA ASN A 2 15.51 63.80 -53.94
C ASN A 2 14.94 62.38 -54.15
N ASP A 3 14.92 61.86 -55.36
CA ASP A 3 14.36 60.51 -55.66
C ASP A 3 14.97 59.39 -54.80
N ILE A 4 16.20 59.58 -54.36
CA ILE A 4 16.90 58.67 -53.45
C ILE A 4 16.24 58.67 -52.05
N GLU A 5 15.91 59.81 -51.49
CA GLU A 5 15.23 59.92 -50.19
C GLU A 5 13.82 59.31 -50.25
N GLN A 6 13.12 59.42 -51.38
CA GLN A 6 11.81 58.79 -51.56
C GLN A 6 11.92 57.25 -51.66
N GLN A 7 12.96 56.68 -52.21
CA GLN A 7 13.19 55.26 -52.30
C GLN A 7 13.60 54.68 -50.97
N GLU A 8 14.42 55.37 -50.17
CA GLU A 8 14.79 54.97 -48.82
C GLU A 8 13.58 54.99 -47.86
N LEU A 9 12.77 56.03 -47.87
CA LEU A 9 11.52 56.13 -47.10
C LEU A 9 10.51 55.04 -47.48
N LYS A 10 10.44 54.67 -48.77
CA LYS A 10 9.54 53.60 -49.20
C LYS A 10 10.02 52.23 -48.71
N LYS A 11 11.32 51.98 -48.70
CA LYS A 11 11.94 50.73 -48.20
C LYS A 11 11.81 50.61 -46.70
N GLU A 12 11.98 51.70 -45.95
CA GLU A 12 11.78 51.76 -44.51
C GLU A 12 10.31 51.53 -44.13
N ASN A 13 9.35 52.11 -44.87
CA ASN A 13 7.93 51.89 -44.65
C ASN A 13 7.48 50.45 -44.96
N GLU A 14 8.09 49.76 -45.91
CA GLU A 14 7.83 48.34 -46.17
C GLU A 14 8.40 47.46 -45.04
N SER A 15 9.58 47.77 -44.54
CA SER A 15 10.19 47.09 -43.41
C SER A 15 9.34 47.22 -42.11
N LEU A 16 8.89 48.46 -41.81
CA LEU A 16 8.00 48.73 -40.67
C LEU A 16 6.64 48.05 -40.80
N LYS A 17 6.06 47.95 -41.98
CA LYS A 17 4.81 47.21 -42.22
C LYS A 17 4.97 45.73 -41.94
N GLU A 18 6.09 45.13 -42.33
CA GLU A 18 6.34 43.70 -42.06
C GLU A 18 6.59 43.46 -40.57
N GLU A 19 7.30 44.33 -39.88
CA GLU A 19 7.49 44.27 -38.45
C GLU A 19 6.17 44.38 -37.68
N ILE A 20 5.29 45.33 -38.06
CA ILE A 20 3.94 45.47 -37.53
C ILE A 20 3.12 44.18 -37.75
N ARG A 21 3.24 43.55 -38.93
CA ARG A 21 2.55 42.30 -39.24
C ARG A 21 3.02 41.14 -38.34
N LEU A 22 4.33 41.01 -38.13
CA LEU A 22 4.93 40.03 -37.23
C LEU A 22 4.54 40.25 -35.78
N LEU A 23 4.54 41.50 -35.30
CA LEU A 23 4.10 41.88 -33.98
C LEU A 23 2.61 41.56 -33.76
N LYS A 24 1.74 41.87 -34.70
CA LYS A 24 0.31 41.53 -34.64
C LYS A 24 0.10 40.02 -34.56
N LYS A 25 0.80 39.22 -35.37
CA LYS A 25 0.74 37.76 -35.34
C LYS A 25 1.24 37.21 -34.01
N LYS A 26 2.31 37.79 -33.45
CA LYS A 26 2.84 37.42 -32.13
C LYS A 26 1.85 37.77 -31.01
N THR A 27 1.20 38.91 -31.08
CA THR A 27 0.18 39.34 -30.11
C THR A 27 -1.06 38.44 -30.15
N GLU A 28 -1.51 38.06 -31.35
CA GLU A 28 -2.62 37.13 -31.54
C GLU A 28 -2.31 35.74 -30.97
N LEU A 29 -1.12 35.19 -31.25
CA LEU A 29 -0.64 33.95 -30.66
C LEU A 29 -0.59 34.02 -29.10
N LEU A 30 -0.08 35.12 -28.55
CA LEU A 30 -0.04 35.32 -27.10
C LEU A 30 -1.44 35.42 -26.50
N SER A 31 -2.41 36.01 -27.19
CA SER A 31 -3.79 36.09 -26.70
C SER A 31 -4.48 34.74 -26.61
N ILE A 32 -4.08 33.74 -27.39
CA ILE A 32 -4.61 32.38 -27.35
C ILE A 32 -3.83 31.52 -26.35
N THR A 33 -2.50 31.69 -26.30
CA THR A 33 -1.65 30.83 -25.43
C THR A 33 -1.72 31.19 -23.93
N GLN A 34 -1.89 32.50 -23.62
CA GLN A 34 -2.00 32.91 -22.20
C GLN A 34 -3.20 32.31 -21.43
N PRO A 35 -4.43 32.30 -21.99
CA PRO A 35 -5.56 31.63 -21.32
C PRO A 35 -5.34 30.13 -21.17
N LEU A 36 -4.74 29.48 -22.20
CA LEU A 36 -4.46 28.03 -22.13
C LEU A 36 -3.42 27.71 -21.04
N ASN A 37 -2.36 28.49 -20.94
CA ASN A 37 -1.35 28.33 -19.90
C ASN A 37 -1.93 28.53 -18.50
N LYS A 38 -2.81 29.55 -18.31
CA LYS A 38 -3.52 29.76 -17.04
C LYS A 38 -4.43 28.58 -16.69
N LEU A 39 -5.16 28.04 -17.67
CA LEU A 39 -6.02 26.89 -17.47
C LEU A 39 -5.19 25.65 -17.11
N SER A 40 -4.10 25.40 -17.80
CA SER A 40 -3.19 24.29 -17.50
C SER A 40 -2.63 24.38 -16.09
N GLN A 41 -2.16 25.56 -15.67
CA GLN A 41 -1.68 25.80 -14.31
C GLN A 41 -2.80 25.56 -13.28
N PHE A 42 -4.00 26.10 -13.53
CA PHE A 42 -5.14 25.88 -12.65
C PHE A 42 -5.49 24.40 -12.48
N LEU A 43 -5.42 23.61 -13.55
CA LEU A 43 -5.71 22.17 -13.49
C LEU A 43 -4.66 21.41 -12.70
N ILE A 44 -3.37 21.64 -12.96
CA ILE A 44 -2.29 20.94 -12.24
C ILE A 44 -2.21 21.33 -10.75
N ASP A 45 -2.61 22.55 -10.40
CA ASP A 45 -2.68 23.01 -9.00
C ASP A 45 -3.82 22.32 -8.22
N ARG A 46 -4.83 21.76 -8.91
CA ARG A 46 -5.95 21.02 -8.33
C ARG A 46 -5.73 19.51 -8.27
N MET A 47 -4.69 19.00 -8.92
CA MET A 47 -4.36 17.58 -8.85
C MET A 47 -3.79 17.24 -7.47
N ASP A 48 -4.23 16.14 -6.90
CA ASP A 48 -3.68 15.58 -5.65
C ASP A 48 -2.35 14.87 -5.93
N ALA A 49 -1.42 15.63 -6.49
CA ALA A 49 -0.08 15.18 -6.87
C ALA A 49 0.91 16.35 -6.75
N ILE A 50 2.16 16.02 -6.52
CA ILE A 50 3.29 16.94 -6.57
C ILE A 50 3.82 16.93 -7.99
N ILE A 51 3.77 18.06 -8.69
CA ILE A 51 4.14 18.14 -10.09
C ILE A 51 5.20 19.22 -10.31
N PHE A 52 6.26 18.84 -11.01
CA PHE A 52 7.23 19.81 -11.50
C PHE A 52 7.83 19.37 -12.84
N ILE A 53 8.28 20.34 -13.60
CA ILE A 53 8.94 20.15 -14.89
C ILE A 53 10.27 20.91 -14.87
N LYS A 54 11.35 20.24 -15.27
CA LYS A 54 12.67 20.85 -15.42
C LYS A 54 13.07 20.90 -16.89
N ASP A 55 13.73 21.99 -17.26
CA ASP A 55 14.38 22.11 -18.57
C ASP A 55 15.79 21.49 -18.51
N VAL A 56 15.94 20.32 -19.15
CA VAL A 56 17.19 19.56 -19.18
C VAL A 56 18.29 20.30 -19.95
N THR A 57 17.91 21.09 -20.96
CA THR A 57 18.88 21.85 -21.77
C THR A 57 19.40 23.10 -21.08
N ASN A 58 18.67 23.57 -20.09
CA ASN A 58 19.01 24.76 -19.30
C ASN A 58 19.37 24.39 -17.85
N ASP A 59 20.34 23.51 -17.66
CA ASP A 59 20.87 23.08 -16.37
C ASP A 59 19.79 22.58 -15.38
N PHE A 60 18.76 21.88 -15.88
CA PHE A 60 17.66 21.36 -15.08
C PHE A 60 16.91 22.42 -14.26
N ARG A 61 16.78 23.62 -14.80
CA ARG A 61 16.02 24.67 -14.14
C ARG A 61 14.55 24.34 -14.11
N TYR A 62 13.90 24.63 -13.01
CA TYR A 62 12.46 24.44 -12.85
C TYR A 62 11.72 25.34 -13.82
N PHE A 63 11.07 24.72 -14.80
CA PHE A 63 10.24 25.39 -15.81
C PHE A 63 8.80 25.58 -15.30
N MET A 64 8.26 24.59 -14.57
CA MET A 64 6.92 24.60 -14.02
C MET A 64 6.91 23.83 -12.69
N VAL A 65 6.12 24.30 -11.73
CA VAL A 65 5.80 23.60 -10.50
C VAL A 65 4.34 23.84 -10.14
N ASN A 66 3.68 22.88 -9.51
CA ASN A 66 2.33 23.09 -8.99
C ASN A 66 2.35 23.58 -7.53
N GLN A 67 1.18 23.98 -7.04
CA GLN A 67 1.03 24.47 -5.67
C GLN A 67 1.46 23.44 -4.62
N ASN A 68 1.18 22.15 -4.84
CA ASN A 68 1.55 21.09 -3.90
C ASN A 68 3.07 20.93 -3.78
N PHE A 69 3.83 21.11 -4.87
CA PHE A 69 5.29 21.15 -4.79
C PHE A 69 5.78 22.34 -3.94
N CYS A 70 5.18 23.53 -4.11
CA CYS A 70 5.51 24.71 -3.32
C CYS A 70 5.23 24.50 -1.83
N ILE A 71 4.09 23.87 -1.50
CA ILE A 71 3.71 23.55 -0.11
C ILE A 71 4.69 22.54 0.48
N LEU A 72 4.99 21.45 -0.23
CA LEU A 72 5.93 20.43 0.22
C LEU A 72 7.30 21.01 0.53
N GLN A 73 7.82 21.88 -0.35
CA GLN A 73 9.14 22.49 -0.18
C GLN A 73 9.13 23.71 0.74
N ASN A 74 7.96 24.11 1.26
CA ASN A 74 7.77 25.35 2.03
C ASN A 74 8.42 26.57 1.33
N THR A 75 8.32 26.62 0.00
CA THR A 75 8.98 27.65 -0.82
C THR A 75 8.00 28.15 -1.86
N PRO A 76 7.80 29.49 -1.97
CA PRO A 76 6.85 30.06 -2.90
C PRO A 76 7.32 29.91 -4.34
N HIS A 77 6.38 29.78 -5.27
CA HIS A 77 6.57 29.57 -6.71
C HIS A 77 7.65 30.48 -7.34
N HIS A 78 7.62 31.79 -7.06
CA HIS A 78 8.55 32.76 -7.63
C HIS A 78 10.01 32.57 -7.19
N LYS A 79 10.26 31.83 -6.11
CA LYS A 79 11.62 31.49 -5.65
C LYS A 79 12.14 30.17 -6.24
N ILE A 80 11.27 29.42 -6.94
CA ILE A 80 11.60 28.12 -7.52
C ILE A 80 11.81 28.24 -9.04
N ILE A 81 10.88 28.89 -9.74
CA ILE A 81 10.92 28.98 -11.18
C ILE A 81 12.20 29.66 -11.68
N GLY A 82 12.83 29.06 -12.69
CA GLY A 82 14.08 29.52 -13.26
C GLY A 82 15.32 29.16 -12.43
N LYS A 83 15.17 28.54 -11.28
CA LYS A 83 16.26 28.04 -10.42
C LYS A 83 16.53 26.56 -10.71
N ASN A 84 17.73 26.09 -10.42
CA ASN A 84 18.07 24.68 -10.39
C ASN A 84 18.13 24.15 -8.95
N ASP A 85 18.36 22.85 -8.77
CA ASP A 85 18.36 22.22 -7.43
C ASP A 85 19.43 22.83 -6.48
N TYR A 86 20.61 23.17 -6.99
CA TYR A 86 21.72 23.73 -6.20
C TYR A 86 21.47 25.15 -5.70
N GLU A 87 20.54 25.87 -6.36
CA GLU A 87 20.13 27.22 -5.95
C GLU A 87 18.99 27.23 -4.90
N ILE A 88 18.35 26.07 -4.68
CA ILE A 88 17.18 25.93 -3.80
C ILE A 88 17.49 25.07 -2.58
N PHE A 89 18.22 23.96 -2.79
CA PHE A 89 18.45 22.94 -1.75
C PHE A 89 19.89 22.94 -1.26
N THR A 90 20.13 22.26 -0.15
CA THR A 90 21.47 21.97 0.32
C THR A 90 22.23 21.11 -0.71
N PRO A 91 23.58 21.20 -0.77
CA PRO A 91 24.38 20.49 -1.78
C PRO A 91 24.07 18.98 -1.84
N ASP A 92 23.94 18.32 -0.69
CA ASP A 92 23.68 16.87 -0.62
C ASP A 92 22.32 16.49 -1.23
N VAL A 93 21.28 17.30 -0.96
CA VAL A 93 19.93 17.10 -1.48
C VAL A 93 19.90 17.39 -2.99
N ALA A 94 20.54 18.48 -3.41
CA ALA A 94 20.64 18.84 -4.82
C ALA A 94 21.36 17.76 -5.63
N GLU A 95 22.44 17.21 -5.13
CA GLU A 95 23.20 16.14 -5.79
C GLU A 95 22.38 14.85 -5.90
N LYS A 96 21.61 14.50 -4.85
CA LYS A 96 20.67 13.37 -4.90
C LYS A 96 19.66 13.57 -6.03
N TYR A 97 18.99 14.73 -6.07
CA TYR A 97 17.96 15.01 -7.09
C TYR A 97 18.55 15.01 -8.50
N ARG A 98 19.73 15.61 -8.70
CA ARG A 98 20.43 15.62 -9.98
C ARG A 98 20.81 14.21 -10.45
N ARG A 99 21.23 13.34 -9.56
CA ARG A 99 21.52 11.93 -9.87
C ARG A 99 20.27 11.19 -10.31
N ASP A 100 19.16 11.33 -9.58
CA ASP A 100 17.88 10.68 -9.90
C ASP A 100 17.32 11.19 -11.24
N ASP A 101 17.49 12.48 -11.54
CA ASP A 101 17.11 13.08 -12.83
C ASP A 101 17.93 12.48 -13.98
N LYS A 102 19.24 12.34 -13.83
CA LYS A 102 20.10 11.69 -14.83
C LYS A 102 19.75 10.22 -15.05
N ILE A 103 19.39 9.48 -14.00
CA ILE A 103 18.93 8.09 -14.12
C ILE A 103 17.65 8.03 -14.97
N ALA A 104 16.69 8.88 -14.71
CA ALA A 104 15.42 8.93 -15.46
C ALA A 104 15.66 9.21 -16.96
N ILE A 105 16.54 10.15 -17.30
CA ILE A 105 16.89 10.49 -18.69
C ILE A 105 17.53 9.29 -19.41
N ASN A 106 18.46 8.60 -18.74
CA ASN A 106 19.19 7.49 -19.34
C ASN A 106 18.32 6.24 -19.60
N ARG A 107 17.21 6.07 -18.86
CA ARG A 107 16.29 4.93 -19.01
C ARG A 107 15.38 4.99 -20.23
N LYS A 108 15.31 6.11 -20.95
CA LYS A 108 14.45 6.31 -22.14
C LYS A 108 12.99 5.94 -21.94
N GLY A 109 12.43 6.26 -20.77
CA GLY A 109 11.05 5.94 -20.43
C GLY A 109 10.68 6.50 -19.07
N GLU A 110 9.65 5.93 -18.46
CA GLU A 110 9.25 6.30 -17.12
C GLU A 110 10.13 5.61 -16.07
N TYR A 111 10.52 6.37 -15.06
CA TYR A 111 11.27 5.90 -13.91
C TYR A 111 10.48 6.18 -12.65
N THR A 112 9.91 5.13 -12.05
CA THR A 112 9.14 5.22 -10.80
C THR A 112 9.95 4.65 -9.65
N PHE A 113 9.98 5.38 -8.53
CA PHE A 113 10.66 4.98 -7.30
C PHE A 113 9.96 5.60 -6.09
N GLN A 114 10.22 5.03 -4.91
CA GLN A 114 9.77 5.61 -3.65
C GLN A 114 10.93 6.37 -3.00
N GLU A 115 10.62 7.52 -2.44
CA GLU A 115 11.59 8.34 -1.72
C GLU A 115 10.99 8.96 -0.47
N GLU A 116 11.85 9.14 0.53
CA GLU A 116 11.50 9.86 1.74
C GLU A 116 11.97 11.31 1.63
N ILE A 117 11.05 12.23 1.85
CA ILE A 117 11.34 13.65 1.88
C ILE A 117 11.18 14.17 3.31
N CYS A 118 12.25 14.78 3.81
CA CYS A 118 12.27 15.43 5.12
C CYS A 118 12.53 16.92 4.89
N VAL A 119 11.51 17.75 5.06
CA VAL A 119 11.65 19.20 5.05
C VAL A 119 11.79 19.68 6.49
N PRO A 120 12.79 20.51 6.83
CA PRO A 120 12.95 21.00 8.19
C PRO A 120 11.66 21.62 8.75
N GLY A 121 11.25 21.18 9.93
CA GLY A 121 10.00 21.63 10.59
C GLY A 121 8.71 20.98 10.08
N GLN A 122 8.78 20.04 9.15
CA GLN A 122 7.64 19.27 8.65
C GLN A 122 7.73 17.80 9.02
N LYS A 123 6.60 17.10 8.95
CA LYS A 123 6.58 15.63 9.05
C LYS A 123 7.25 15.03 7.82
N LYS A 124 7.94 13.91 8.03
CA LYS A 124 8.47 13.07 6.96
C LYS A 124 7.33 12.61 6.05
N VAL A 125 7.54 12.74 4.75
CA VAL A 125 6.59 12.34 3.70
C VAL A 125 7.25 11.25 2.85
N ILE A 126 6.49 10.21 2.52
CA ILE A 126 6.90 9.16 1.59
C ILE A 126 6.22 9.43 0.27
N LEU A 127 7.02 9.69 -0.76
CA LEU A 127 6.50 9.92 -2.12
C LEU A 127 6.74 8.69 -2.99
N GLN A 128 5.76 8.39 -3.83
CA GLN A 128 5.96 7.60 -5.04
C GLN A 128 6.13 8.56 -6.20
N THR A 129 7.37 8.70 -6.68
CA THR A 129 7.76 9.67 -7.70
C THR A 129 7.97 8.96 -9.03
N THR A 130 7.32 9.45 -10.08
CA THR A 130 7.55 9.04 -11.46
C THR A 130 8.19 10.19 -12.22
N LYS A 131 9.33 9.92 -12.85
CA LYS A 131 10.05 10.86 -13.72
C LYS A 131 10.01 10.37 -15.17
N SER A 132 9.63 11.26 -16.09
CA SER A 132 9.53 10.98 -17.53
C SER A 132 10.32 12.00 -18.31
N TYR A 133 11.17 11.53 -19.23
CA TYR A 133 11.91 12.39 -20.14
C TYR A 133 11.13 12.58 -21.43
N VAL A 134 10.88 13.84 -21.80
CA VAL A 134 10.08 14.22 -22.97
C VAL A 134 10.87 15.17 -23.88
N SER A 135 10.89 14.87 -25.18
CA SER A 135 11.39 15.80 -26.19
C SER A 135 10.20 16.42 -26.93
N THR A 136 10.16 17.75 -27.01
CA THR A 136 9.11 18.43 -27.75
C THR A 136 9.48 18.53 -29.25
N SER A 137 8.49 18.81 -30.09
CA SER A 137 8.69 19.05 -31.53
C SER A 137 9.62 20.25 -31.85
N GLU A 138 9.75 21.17 -30.88
CA GLU A 138 10.63 22.36 -30.99
C GLU A 138 12.07 22.05 -30.52
N GLY A 139 12.37 20.81 -30.14
CA GLY A 139 13.69 20.37 -29.68
C GLY A 139 13.98 20.61 -28.19
N ASN A 140 13.02 21.11 -27.43
CA ASN A 140 13.18 21.26 -25.97
C ASN A 140 13.20 19.87 -25.31
N LYS A 141 14.06 19.70 -24.33
CA LYS A 141 14.21 18.48 -23.56
C LYS A 141 13.75 18.72 -22.12
N LEU A 142 12.63 18.12 -21.77
CA LEU A 142 11.97 18.34 -20.49
C LEU A 142 11.99 17.06 -19.65
N LEU A 143 12.16 17.22 -18.34
CA LEU A 143 11.97 16.18 -17.35
C LEU A 143 10.68 16.48 -16.59
N VAL A 144 9.66 15.67 -16.81
CA VAL A 144 8.37 15.76 -16.12
C VAL A 144 8.39 14.85 -14.91
N CYS A 145 8.03 15.38 -13.76
CA CYS A 145 7.98 14.63 -12.50
C CYS A 145 6.59 14.72 -11.87
N ILE A 146 6.06 13.58 -11.48
CA ILE A 146 4.79 13.45 -10.78
C ILE A 146 5.02 12.60 -9.53
N GLY A 147 4.72 13.15 -8.37
CA GLY A 147 4.84 12.48 -7.07
C GLY A 147 3.50 12.39 -6.36
N TYR A 148 3.21 11.25 -5.78
CA TYR A 148 2.05 11.04 -4.92
C TYR A 148 2.51 10.81 -3.48
N ASP A 149 1.87 11.50 -2.54
CA ASP A 149 2.07 11.22 -1.10
C ASP A 149 1.40 9.90 -0.74
N ILE A 150 2.22 8.88 -0.51
CA ILE A 150 1.78 7.55 -0.11
C ILE A 150 2.02 7.27 1.38
N THR A 151 2.34 8.27 2.18
CA THR A 151 2.69 8.12 3.61
C THR A 151 1.61 7.37 4.37
N LYS A 152 0.34 7.80 4.23
CA LYS A 152 -0.79 7.15 4.90
C LYS A 152 -1.03 5.71 4.41
N ALA A 153 -0.80 5.45 3.13
CA ALA A 153 -0.95 4.11 2.56
C ALA A 153 0.11 3.15 3.12
N VAL A 154 1.38 3.59 3.16
CA VAL A 154 2.50 2.83 3.73
C VAL A 154 2.32 2.60 5.22
N GLU A 155 1.91 3.61 5.99
CA GLU A 155 1.63 3.47 7.42
C GLU A 155 0.50 2.45 7.68
N LYS A 156 -0.57 2.49 6.87
CA LYS A 156 -1.67 1.52 6.97
C LYS A 156 -1.21 0.11 6.64
N GLU A 157 -0.40 -0.05 5.62
CA GLU A 157 0.16 -1.35 5.23
C GLU A 157 1.04 -1.95 6.34
N ILE A 158 1.90 -1.13 6.95
CA ILE A 158 2.76 -1.56 8.08
C ILE A 158 1.89 -1.98 9.27
N LYS A 159 0.87 -1.20 9.64
CA LYS A 159 -0.05 -1.53 10.73
C LYS A 159 -0.77 -2.86 10.47
N LEU A 160 -1.25 -3.08 9.25
CA LEU A 160 -1.93 -4.32 8.87
C LEU A 160 -0.99 -5.53 8.94
N LYS A 161 0.22 -5.41 8.40
CA LYS A 161 1.25 -6.47 8.49
C LYS A 161 1.57 -6.83 9.94
N ASN A 162 1.72 -5.83 10.80
CA ASN A 162 1.98 -6.07 12.22
C ASN A 162 0.79 -6.75 12.92
N ALA A 163 -0.44 -6.36 12.63
CA ALA A 163 -1.63 -6.99 13.19
C ALA A 163 -1.74 -8.47 12.78
N ILE A 164 -1.53 -8.79 11.50
CA ILE A 164 -1.51 -10.17 10.99
C ILE A 164 -0.42 -10.99 11.69
N LYS A 165 0.77 -10.42 11.88
CA LYS A 165 1.87 -11.11 12.57
C LYS A 165 1.52 -11.43 14.01
N VAL A 166 0.96 -10.48 14.75
CA VAL A 166 0.53 -10.68 16.14
C VAL A 166 -0.55 -11.76 16.24
N GLU A 167 -1.52 -11.75 15.32
CA GLU A 167 -2.56 -12.77 15.25
C GLU A 167 -1.98 -14.16 15.00
N GLN A 168 -1.05 -14.29 14.05
CA GLN A 168 -0.38 -15.56 13.75
C GLN A 168 0.42 -16.08 14.96
N GLU A 169 1.16 -15.20 15.64
CA GLU A 169 1.92 -15.56 16.85
C GLU A 169 0.98 -16.02 17.98
N ALA A 170 -0.15 -15.31 18.17
CA ALA A 170 -1.16 -15.70 19.16
C ALA A 170 -1.79 -17.07 18.83
N HIS A 171 -2.13 -17.30 17.57
CA HIS A 171 -2.66 -18.60 17.11
C HIS A 171 -1.64 -19.74 17.31
N GLN A 172 -0.36 -19.52 16.99
CA GLN A 172 0.68 -20.52 17.20
C GLN A 172 0.86 -20.83 18.69
N MET A 173 0.88 -19.80 19.54
CA MET A 173 0.98 -19.96 20.98
C MET A 173 -0.22 -20.73 21.55
N MET A 174 -1.44 -20.38 21.13
CA MET A 174 -2.65 -21.06 21.56
C MET A 174 -2.65 -22.53 21.15
N ARG A 175 -2.23 -22.85 19.93
CA ARG A 175 -2.07 -24.23 19.47
C ARG A 175 -1.02 -25.00 20.28
N ALA A 176 0.12 -24.37 20.59
CA ALA A 176 1.16 -25.01 21.38
C ALA A 176 0.65 -25.32 22.81
N ILE A 177 0.00 -24.34 23.47
CA ILE A 177 -0.62 -24.54 24.80
C ILE A 177 -1.64 -25.66 24.71
N PHE A 178 -2.57 -25.65 23.79
CA PHE A 178 -3.61 -26.63 23.58
C PHE A 178 -3.04 -28.06 23.48
N HIS A 179 -1.95 -28.23 22.72
CA HIS A 179 -1.33 -29.53 22.56
C HIS A 179 -0.51 -30.03 23.75
N GLU A 180 0.05 -29.10 24.55
CA GLU A 180 0.86 -29.44 25.72
C GLU A 180 0.05 -29.52 27.05
N LEU A 181 -1.24 -29.19 27.02
CA LEU A 181 -2.10 -29.34 28.19
C LEU A 181 -2.11 -30.78 28.70
N PRO A 182 -2.01 -31.00 30.03
CA PRO A 182 -2.01 -32.34 30.61
C PRO A 182 -3.39 -33.01 30.55
N SER A 183 -4.44 -32.24 30.30
CA SER A 183 -5.82 -32.72 30.18
C SER A 183 -6.13 -33.13 28.76
N ALA A 184 -6.84 -34.23 28.56
CA ALA A 184 -7.39 -34.59 27.27
C ALA A 184 -8.53 -33.62 26.92
N ILE A 185 -8.42 -32.98 25.74
CA ILE A 185 -9.41 -32.02 25.23
C ILE A 185 -9.86 -32.48 23.88
N LEU A 186 -11.18 -32.48 23.69
CA LEU A 186 -11.82 -32.68 22.40
C LEU A 186 -12.96 -31.65 22.23
N ILE A 187 -13.17 -31.23 20.98
CA ILE A 187 -14.29 -30.40 20.57
C ILE A 187 -15.02 -31.13 19.45
N LYS A 188 -16.33 -31.21 19.55
CA LYS A 188 -17.18 -31.79 18.52
C LYS A 188 -18.09 -30.72 17.91
N ASP A 189 -18.41 -30.86 16.65
CA ASP A 189 -19.38 -30.03 15.96
C ASP A 189 -20.80 -30.57 16.20
N ILE A 190 -21.61 -29.83 16.95
CA ILE A 190 -22.98 -30.22 17.30
C ILE A 190 -23.89 -30.17 16.06
N GLU A 191 -23.67 -29.24 15.16
CA GLU A 191 -24.46 -29.07 13.95
C GLU A 191 -24.16 -30.14 12.89
N ASP A 192 -22.94 -30.70 12.90
CA ASP A 192 -22.51 -31.78 12.02
C ASP A 192 -22.42 -33.13 12.77
N ASP A 193 -23.54 -33.54 13.36
CA ASP A 193 -23.71 -34.86 13.99
C ASP A 193 -22.66 -35.23 15.04
N TYR A 194 -22.19 -34.24 15.82
CA TYR A 194 -21.17 -34.41 16.87
C TYR A 194 -19.83 -34.99 16.31
N ARG A 195 -19.45 -34.65 15.12
CA ARG A 195 -18.13 -35.05 14.56
C ARG A 195 -17.01 -34.41 15.34
N PHE A 196 -15.92 -35.18 15.52
CA PHE A 196 -14.71 -34.66 16.11
C PHE A 196 -14.15 -33.54 15.26
N TYR A 197 -14.11 -32.32 15.81
CA TYR A 197 -13.63 -31.12 15.11
C TYR A 197 -12.18 -30.79 15.48
N ILE A 198 -11.85 -30.80 16.78
CA ILE A 198 -10.50 -30.55 17.29
C ILE A 198 -10.22 -31.51 18.45
N ILE A 199 -9.02 -32.04 18.48
CA ILE A 199 -8.50 -32.82 19.62
C ILE A 199 -7.07 -32.40 19.93
N ASN A 200 -6.66 -32.50 21.20
CA ASN A 200 -5.29 -32.28 21.58
C ASN A 200 -4.47 -33.58 21.63
N LYS A 201 -3.15 -33.45 21.73
CA LYS A 201 -2.22 -34.58 21.78
C LYS A 201 -2.53 -35.54 22.94
N LYS A 202 -3.01 -35.01 24.07
CA LYS A 202 -3.35 -35.85 25.25
C LYS A 202 -4.55 -36.74 24.98
N PHE A 203 -5.55 -36.26 24.21
CA PHE A 203 -6.69 -37.07 23.80
C PHE A 203 -6.29 -38.18 22.84
N GLU A 204 -5.41 -37.89 21.81
CA GLU A 204 -4.86 -38.94 20.96
C GLU A 204 -4.17 -40.06 21.72
N GLN A 205 -3.32 -39.67 22.68
CA GLN A 205 -2.61 -40.64 23.53
C GLN A 205 -3.57 -41.48 24.39
N MET A 206 -4.63 -40.86 24.87
CA MET A 206 -5.63 -41.54 25.70
C MET A 206 -6.46 -42.55 24.88
N CYS A 207 -6.86 -42.20 23.69
CA CYS A 207 -7.60 -43.08 22.76
C CYS A 207 -6.72 -44.12 22.07
N ASN A 208 -5.40 -43.95 22.13
CA ASN A 208 -4.42 -44.72 21.34
C ASN A 208 -4.72 -44.70 19.84
N LEU A 209 -5.24 -43.58 19.34
CA LEU A 209 -5.56 -43.36 17.94
C LEU A 209 -4.96 -42.04 17.45
N PRO A 210 -4.35 -42.01 16.25
CA PRO A 210 -3.91 -40.75 15.63
C PRO A 210 -5.10 -39.88 15.26
N LYS A 211 -4.93 -38.58 15.34
CA LYS A 211 -5.99 -37.58 15.07
C LYS A 211 -6.61 -37.72 13.66
N GLU A 212 -5.83 -38.20 12.69
CA GLU A 212 -6.27 -38.42 11.30
C GLU A 212 -7.38 -39.46 11.19
N LEU A 213 -7.49 -40.36 12.17
CA LEU A 213 -8.57 -41.37 12.26
C LEU A 213 -9.79 -40.90 13.06
N LEU A 214 -9.66 -39.75 13.75
CA LEU A 214 -10.71 -39.21 14.62
C LEU A 214 -11.39 -38.00 13.97
N ILE A 215 -10.64 -37.03 13.51
CA ILE A 215 -11.18 -35.78 12.96
C ILE A 215 -12.13 -36.03 11.79
N GLY A 216 -13.32 -35.40 11.85
CA GLY A 216 -14.40 -35.55 10.86
C GLY A 216 -15.21 -36.85 11.02
N LYS A 217 -14.91 -37.69 12.05
CA LYS A 217 -15.68 -38.89 12.37
C LYS A 217 -16.66 -38.63 13.49
N THR A 218 -17.72 -39.44 13.56
CA THR A 218 -18.63 -39.54 14.72
C THR A 218 -18.16 -40.61 15.69
N ASP A 219 -18.70 -40.59 16.90
CA ASP A 219 -18.40 -41.67 17.88
C ASP A 219 -18.73 -43.08 17.32
N TYR A 220 -19.82 -43.20 16.54
CA TYR A 220 -20.26 -44.46 15.93
C TYR A 220 -19.32 -45.00 14.84
N GLU A 221 -18.51 -44.13 14.26
CA GLU A 221 -17.51 -44.52 13.25
C GLU A 221 -16.18 -44.94 13.88
N VAL A 222 -15.98 -44.61 15.17
CA VAL A 222 -14.67 -44.81 15.85
C VAL A 222 -14.79 -45.84 16.97
N PHE A 223 -15.85 -45.79 17.78
CA PHE A 223 -16.01 -46.61 18.96
C PHE A 223 -17.08 -47.69 18.78
N PRO A 224 -17.04 -48.76 19.61
CA PRO A 224 -18.12 -49.73 19.67
C PRO A 224 -19.46 -49.08 19.98
N LYS A 225 -20.55 -49.67 19.49
CA LYS A 225 -21.89 -49.06 19.51
C LYS A 225 -22.36 -48.72 20.94
N ASP A 226 -22.10 -49.57 21.89
CA ASP A 226 -22.46 -49.40 23.32
C ASP A 226 -21.76 -48.16 23.95
N GLU A 227 -20.49 -47.92 23.61
CA GLU A 227 -19.74 -46.76 24.04
C GLU A 227 -20.17 -45.49 23.24
N ALA A 228 -20.36 -45.59 21.94
CA ALA A 228 -20.84 -44.49 21.13
C ALA A 228 -22.24 -44.01 21.58
N ASP A 229 -23.16 -44.90 21.89
CA ASP A 229 -24.48 -44.59 22.44
C ASP A 229 -24.39 -43.84 23.79
N LYS A 230 -23.41 -44.18 24.63
CA LYS A 230 -23.15 -43.48 25.87
C LYS A 230 -22.60 -42.06 25.57
N TYR A 231 -21.55 -41.93 24.77
CA TYR A 231 -20.94 -40.64 24.46
C TYR A 231 -21.95 -39.69 23.83
N ARG A 232 -22.80 -40.17 22.90
CA ARG A 232 -23.85 -39.39 22.28
C ARG A 232 -24.88 -38.87 23.28
N ARG A 233 -25.31 -39.69 24.25
CA ARG A 233 -26.23 -39.23 25.31
C ARG A 233 -25.59 -38.15 26.18
N ASP A 234 -24.35 -38.37 26.61
CA ASP A 234 -23.62 -37.43 27.45
C ASP A 234 -23.37 -36.08 26.71
N ASP A 235 -23.05 -36.12 25.42
CA ASP A 235 -22.83 -34.92 24.62
C ASP A 235 -24.16 -34.17 24.35
N THR A 236 -25.25 -34.90 24.10
CA THR A 236 -26.60 -34.31 23.94
C THR A 236 -27.07 -33.68 25.27
N GLU A 237 -26.76 -34.27 26.41
CA GLU A 237 -27.05 -33.67 27.71
C GLU A 237 -26.18 -32.44 27.94
N ALA A 238 -24.90 -32.53 27.64
CA ALA A 238 -23.92 -31.44 27.78
C ALA A 238 -24.29 -30.18 26.96
N SER A 239 -24.98 -30.35 25.86
CA SER A 239 -25.45 -29.19 25.04
C SER A 239 -26.43 -28.24 25.78
N ARG A 240 -26.90 -28.62 26.96
CA ARG A 240 -27.75 -27.80 27.83
C ARG A 240 -26.97 -27.04 28.91
N TYR A 241 -25.67 -27.25 29.01
CA TYR A 241 -24.79 -26.67 30.00
C TYR A 241 -23.86 -25.63 29.38
N SER A 242 -23.46 -24.64 30.16
CA SER A 242 -22.54 -23.60 29.76
C SER A 242 -21.15 -23.77 30.36
N GLU A 243 -20.18 -23.00 29.89
CA GLU A 243 -18.82 -22.96 30.42
C GLU A 243 -18.79 -22.67 31.95
N ASP A 244 -19.66 -21.78 32.42
CA ASP A 244 -19.74 -21.41 33.86
C ASP A 244 -20.33 -22.52 34.74
N ALA A 245 -21.09 -23.45 34.15
CA ALA A 245 -21.72 -24.54 34.86
C ALA A 245 -21.68 -25.86 34.06
N PRO A 246 -20.50 -26.46 33.87
CA PRO A 246 -20.34 -27.63 33.01
C PRO A 246 -20.99 -28.88 33.60
N LEU A 247 -21.43 -29.79 32.75
CA LEU A 247 -21.81 -31.14 33.15
C LEU A 247 -20.57 -31.94 33.57
N ILE A 248 -20.50 -32.38 34.82
CA ILE A 248 -19.38 -33.17 35.33
C ILE A 248 -19.75 -34.67 35.33
N ILE A 249 -18.99 -35.46 34.60
CA ILE A 249 -19.19 -36.90 34.44
C ILE A 249 -17.93 -37.64 34.90
N ASN A 250 -18.12 -38.66 35.73
CA ASN A 250 -17.07 -39.63 36.02
C ASN A 250 -17.25 -40.84 35.09
N GLU A 251 -16.28 -41.10 34.25
CA GLU A 251 -16.39 -42.10 33.20
C GLU A 251 -15.13 -42.97 33.08
N ILE A 252 -15.32 -44.13 32.51
CA ILE A 252 -14.23 -45.00 32.07
C ILE A 252 -14.22 -44.89 30.56
N VAL A 253 -13.13 -44.38 30.00
CA VAL A 253 -12.89 -44.39 28.57
C VAL A 253 -11.95 -45.54 28.23
N THR A 254 -12.39 -46.38 27.31
CA THR A 254 -11.62 -47.54 26.84
C THR A 254 -11.13 -47.27 25.43
N SER A 255 -9.89 -47.67 25.13
CA SER A 255 -9.38 -47.57 23.76
C SER A 255 -10.24 -48.43 22.80
N PRO A 256 -10.37 -48.08 21.50
CA PRO A 256 -11.21 -48.84 20.57
C PRO A 256 -10.85 -50.32 20.41
N ASP A 257 -9.60 -50.69 20.66
CA ASP A 257 -9.11 -52.06 20.73
C ASP A 257 -9.33 -52.76 22.10
N ARG A 258 -9.87 -52.00 23.07
CA ARG A 258 -10.15 -52.44 24.47
C ARG A 258 -8.92 -52.87 25.30
N ASP A 259 -7.75 -52.51 24.87
CA ASP A 259 -6.51 -52.87 25.56
C ASP A 259 -6.18 -51.95 26.74
N VAL A 260 -6.70 -50.68 26.73
CA VAL A 260 -6.45 -49.69 27.77
C VAL A 260 -7.75 -49.06 28.21
N SER A 261 -7.99 -49.02 29.51
CA SER A 261 -9.11 -48.32 30.17
C SER A 261 -8.59 -47.25 31.11
N THR A 262 -9.11 -46.04 31.00
CA THR A 262 -8.73 -44.89 31.82
C THR A 262 -9.94 -44.33 32.56
N HIS A 263 -9.82 -44.11 33.87
CA HIS A 263 -10.84 -43.44 34.68
C HIS A 263 -10.67 -41.93 34.54
N LEU A 264 -11.72 -41.26 34.13
CA LEU A 264 -11.73 -39.81 33.90
C LEU A 264 -12.83 -39.13 34.69
N GLN A 265 -12.53 -37.90 35.08
CA GLN A 265 -13.56 -36.92 35.39
C GLN A 265 -13.58 -35.91 34.20
N THR A 266 -14.69 -35.89 33.51
CA THR A 266 -14.86 -35.08 32.30
C THR A 266 -15.84 -33.94 32.59
N ALA A 267 -15.46 -32.72 32.25
CA ALA A 267 -16.34 -31.56 32.22
C ALA A 267 -16.79 -31.33 30.76
N LYS A 268 -18.10 -31.32 30.52
CA LYS A 268 -18.71 -31.12 29.20
C LYS A 268 -19.63 -29.90 29.23
N PHE A 269 -19.57 -29.09 28.17
CA PHE A 269 -20.42 -27.90 27.95
C PHE A 269 -20.51 -27.57 26.47
N SER A 270 -21.43 -26.70 26.06
CA SER A 270 -21.60 -26.22 24.72
C SER A 270 -21.42 -24.70 24.63
#